data_7b2acbe49437e2291df46e9cf0a447e3
#
_entry.id   7b2acbe49437e2291df46e9cf0a447e3
#
_cell.length_a   1.000
_cell.length_b   1.000
_cell.length_c   1.000
_cell.angle_alpha   90.00
_cell.angle_beta   90.00
_cell.angle_gamma   90.00
#
_symmetry.space_group_name_H-M   'P 1'
#
loop_
_entity.id
_entity.type
_entity.pdbx_description
1 polymer ?
#
loop_
_entity_poly.entity_id
_entity_poly.type
_entity_poly.pdbx_seq_one_letter_code
_entity_poly.pdbx_strand_id
1 'polypeptide(L)'
;MRLGNGCLDASNAQMYFERANQYKSKLIDLCNNNSDVLRYDDARIKLRGVLRIDNVGRIIIPTTPQNATQSLTDALKEKSKQVQHTEAYNSIVNELKSMNVEHRKVELLKSVLTDDEIIKRLGGGDMTNGSCSSLALAYAGNRNGLNVLDFRGGESQAFFSYKYNTDMLLELNGVKGQILEVKKEAFEIAKIIKELPFDKEYILGAGRHAAVIKNTEKGLMYLELQSINDNGWKYFEHGNITVQDTLKNRFGCRKNAVKARNSGNTITLKGKLIEVDSFKDNEEFREILGYINTATDKQKKGASGSVK
;
A
#
# COMPACT_ATOMS: atom_id res chain seq x y z
N MET A 1 8.86 6.69 -19.33
CA MET A 1 8.23 6.75 -20.66
C MET A 1 6.87 6.09 -20.59
N ARG A 2 5.76 6.85 -20.55
CA ARG A 2 4.39 6.31 -20.57
C ARG A 2 4.06 5.90 -22.00
N LEU A 3 3.89 4.61 -22.24
CA LEU A 3 3.22 4.12 -23.44
C LEU A 3 1.74 4.03 -23.10
N GLY A 4 0.93 4.93 -23.69
CA GLY A 4 -0.51 4.89 -23.56
C GLY A 4 -1.06 3.58 -24.13
N ASN A 5 -2.08 3.02 -23.46
CA ASN A 5 -2.89 1.89 -23.94
C ASN A 5 -3.75 2.35 -25.15
N GLY A 6 -3.12 2.48 -26.30
CA GLY A 6 -3.81 2.63 -27.58
C GLY A 6 -3.58 1.38 -28.40
N CYS A 7 -4.64 0.82 -28.95
CA CYS A 7 -4.56 -0.25 -29.95
C CYS A 7 -3.64 0.22 -31.07
N LEU A 8 -2.46 -0.37 -31.19
CA LEU A 8 -1.49 -0.02 -32.25
C LEU A 8 -2.07 -0.51 -33.57
N ASP A 9 -2.48 0.42 -34.41
CA ASP A 9 -2.73 0.16 -35.82
C ASP A 9 -1.47 -0.42 -36.46
N ALA A 10 -1.60 -1.52 -37.20
CA ALA A 10 -0.49 -2.22 -37.84
C ALA A 10 0.34 -1.30 -38.77
N SER A 11 -0.27 -0.24 -39.31
CA SER A 11 0.41 0.77 -40.16
C SER A 11 1.40 1.64 -39.37
N ASN A 12 1.20 1.81 -38.06
CA ASN A 12 2.07 2.61 -37.20
C ASN A 12 3.12 1.76 -36.47
N ALA A 13 2.95 0.44 -36.43
CA ALA A 13 3.87 -0.45 -35.73
C ALA A 13 5.30 -0.37 -36.28
N GLN A 14 5.45 -0.27 -37.59
CA GLN A 14 6.74 -0.13 -38.27
C GLN A 14 7.45 1.18 -37.88
N MET A 15 6.73 2.30 -37.85
CA MET A 15 7.27 3.60 -37.47
C MET A 15 7.71 3.63 -36.00
N TYR A 16 6.94 3.02 -35.11
CA TYR A 16 7.32 2.91 -33.68
C TYR A 16 8.52 1.99 -33.48
N PHE A 17 8.62 0.92 -34.27
CA PHE A 17 9.77 0.02 -34.26
C PHE A 17 11.05 0.71 -34.73
N GLU A 18 10.98 1.49 -35.80
CA GLU A 18 12.10 2.28 -36.32
C GLU A 18 12.56 3.34 -35.31
N ARG A 19 11.63 4.07 -34.67
CA ARG A 19 11.96 5.01 -33.61
C ARG A 19 12.56 4.32 -32.38
N ALA A 20 12.02 3.20 -31.97
CA ALA A 20 12.60 2.41 -30.87
C ALA A 20 14.02 1.96 -31.16
N ASN A 21 14.32 1.55 -32.41
CA ASN A 21 15.67 1.20 -32.85
C ASN A 21 16.63 2.40 -32.90
N GLN A 22 16.15 3.58 -33.32
CA GLN A 22 16.96 4.81 -33.30
C GLN A 22 17.31 5.23 -31.86
N TYR A 23 16.33 5.13 -30.90
CA TYR A 23 16.60 5.40 -29.48
C TYR A 23 17.55 4.38 -28.88
N LYS A 24 17.38 3.10 -29.25
CA LYS A 24 18.29 2.01 -28.86
C LYS A 24 19.73 2.27 -29.33
N SER A 25 19.91 2.65 -30.57
CA SER A 25 21.25 2.98 -31.10
C SER A 25 21.88 4.17 -30.38
N LYS A 26 21.10 5.24 -30.14
CA LYS A 26 21.56 6.41 -29.37
C LYS A 26 21.92 6.05 -27.92
N LEU A 27 21.17 5.15 -27.29
CA LEU A 27 21.45 4.68 -25.93
C LEU A 27 22.76 3.85 -25.91
N ILE A 28 22.95 3.01 -26.90
CA ILE A 28 24.17 2.20 -27.09
C ILE A 28 25.38 3.10 -27.25
N ASP A 29 25.30 4.11 -28.13
CA ASP A 29 26.35 5.07 -28.32
C ASP A 29 26.67 5.87 -27.06
N LEU A 30 25.65 6.26 -26.30
CA LEU A 30 25.80 6.95 -25.03
C LEU A 30 26.49 6.07 -23.97
N CYS A 31 26.13 4.79 -23.91
CA CYS A 31 26.73 3.81 -22.98
C CYS A 31 28.17 3.46 -23.36
N ASN A 32 28.49 3.39 -24.66
CA ASN A 32 29.84 3.11 -25.16
C ASN A 32 30.79 4.31 -24.99
N ASN A 33 30.25 5.53 -25.04
CA ASN A 33 31.04 6.77 -24.92
C ASN A 33 31.16 7.28 -23.46
N ASN A 34 30.38 6.74 -22.52
CA ASN A 34 30.39 7.11 -21.11
C ASN A 34 30.49 5.88 -20.19
N SER A 35 31.72 5.38 -20.03
CA SER A 35 32.01 4.22 -19.17
C SER A 35 31.58 4.42 -17.71
N ASP A 36 31.40 5.66 -17.25
CA ASP A 36 31.03 6.01 -15.88
C ASP A 36 29.52 5.82 -15.61
N VAL A 37 28.66 5.85 -16.62
CA VAL A 37 27.21 5.57 -16.49
C VAL A 37 26.94 4.08 -16.21
N LEU A 38 27.89 3.21 -16.55
CA LEU A 38 27.80 1.74 -16.37
C LEU A 38 28.29 1.27 -14.98
N ARG A 39 28.74 2.17 -14.11
CA ARG A 39 29.21 1.81 -12.75
C ARG A 39 28.08 1.52 -11.77
N TYR A 40 26.84 1.86 -12.09
CA TYR A 40 25.70 1.47 -11.26
C TYR A 40 25.26 0.06 -11.63
N ASP A 41 25.49 -0.89 -10.72
CA ASP A 41 25.15 -2.31 -10.91
C ASP A 41 23.68 -2.55 -11.26
N ASP A 42 22.75 -1.73 -10.76
CA ASP A 42 21.31 -1.81 -11.08
C ASP A 42 20.98 -1.43 -12.52
N ALA A 43 21.67 -0.45 -13.10
CA ALA A 43 21.50 -0.10 -14.50
C ALA A 43 22.04 -1.19 -15.43
N ARG A 44 23.12 -1.87 -15.01
CA ARG A 44 23.71 -3.01 -15.71
C ARG A 44 22.78 -4.23 -15.73
N ILE A 45 22.10 -4.53 -14.62
CA ILE A 45 21.16 -5.65 -14.51
C ILE A 45 19.92 -5.40 -15.36
N LYS A 46 19.36 -4.20 -15.33
CA LYS A 46 18.21 -3.79 -16.16
C LYS A 46 18.54 -3.80 -17.65
N LEU A 47 19.73 -3.38 -18.04
CA LEU A 47 20.18 -3.40 -19.44
C LEU A 47 20.48 -4.83 -19.93
N ARG A 48 21.04 -5.71 -19.09
CA ARG A 48 21.27 -7.12 -19.43
C ARG A 48 20.00 -7.90 -19.72
N GLY A 49 18.87 -7.57 -19.08
CA GLY A 49 17.57 -8.19 -19.35
C GLY A 49 16.95 -7.77 -20.70
N VAL A 50 17.39 -6.66 -21.28
CA VAL A 50 16.86 -6.09 -22.54
C VAL A 50 17.83 -6.24 -23.72
N LEU A 51 19.13 -6.30 -23.44
CA LEU A 51 20.18 -6.36 -24.45
C LEU A 51 21.00 -7.65 -24.28
N ARG A 52 21.17 -8.45 -25.34
CA ARG A 52 22.11 -9.56 -25.30
C ARG A 52 23.53 -8.99 -25.37
N ILE A 53 24.32 -9.31 -24.36
CA ILE A 53 25.73 -8.87 -24.25
C ILE A 53 26.60 -10.13 -24.36
N ASP A 54 27.63 -10.11 -25.21
CA ASP A 54 28.60 -11.20 -25.36
C ASP A 54 29.54 -11.30 -24.14
N ASN A 55 30.36 -12.34 -24.10
CA ASN A 55 31.29 -12.60 -23.01
C ASN A 55 32.40 -11.52 -22.86
N VAL A 56 32.52 -10.62 -23.82
CA VAL A 56 33.50 -9.52 -23.85
C VAL A 56 32.84 -8.17 -23.54
N GLY A 57 31.52 -8.14 -23.27
CA GLY A 57 30.79 -6.93 -22.91
C GLY A 57 30.22 -6.15 -24.12
N ARG A 58 30.22 -6.73 -25.33
CA ARG A 58 29.66 -6.08 -26.52
C ARG A 58 28.19 -6.42 -26.69
N ILE A 59 27.39 -5.43 -27.11
CA ILE A 59 25.99 -5.59 -27.37
C ILE A 59 25.77 -6.31 -28.69
N ILE A 60 25.14 -7.49 -28.66
CA ILE A 60 24.79 -8.25 -29.86
C ILE A 60 23.45 -7.73 -30.37
N ILE A 61 23.45 -7.17 -31.59
CA ILE A 61 22.21 -6.81 -32.29
C ILE A 61 21.86 -7.98 -33.20
N PRO A 62 20.69 -8.62 -33.07
CA PRO A 62 20.28 -9.65 -34.02
C PRO A 62 20.14 -9.06 -35.43
N THR A 63 20.81 -9.67 -36.38
CA THR A 63 20.90 -9.16 -37.77
C THR A 63 19.74 -9.54 -38.66
N THR A 64 18.78 -10.34 -38.17
CA THR A 64 17.59 -10.77 -38.95
C THR A 64 16.28 -10.33 -38.30
N PRO A 65 15.39 -9.63 -39.03
CA PRO A 65 14.13 -9.10 -38.52
C PRO A 65 13.17 -10.16 -37.94
N GLN A 66 13.15 -11.37 -38.51
CA GLN A 66 12.26 -12.44 -38.08
C GLN A 66 12.60 -12.97 -36.68
N ASN A 67 13.86 -13.16 -36.35
CA ASN A 67 14.27 -13.66 -35.02
C ASN A 67 14.14 -12.57 -33.94
N ALA A 68 14.26 -11.29 -34.30
CA ALA A 68 14.07 -10.20 -33.38
C ALA A 68 12.60 -10.03 -32.99
N THR A 69 11.66 -10.24 -33.93
CA THR A 69 10.21 -10.14 -33.69
C THR A 69 9.75 -11.28 -32.80
N GLN A 70 10.20 -12.53 -33.05
CA GLN A 70 9.85 -13.69 -32.24
C GLN A 70 10.41 -13.57 -30.82
N SER A 71 11.67 -13.21 -30.67
CA SER A 71 12.31 -13.00 -29.37
C SER A 71 11.66 -11.85 -28.57
N LEU A 72 11.23 -10.77 -29.27
CA LEU A 72 10.50 -9.66 -28.64
C LEU A 72 9.08 -10.10 -28.22
N THR A 73 8.41 -10.87 -29.08
CA THR A 73 7.08 -11.42 -28.79
C THR A 73 7.12 -12.38 -27.62
N ASP A 74 8.14 -13.24 -27.54
CA ASP A 74 8.32 -14.18 -26.44
C ASP A 74 8.70 -13.46 -25.14
N ALA A 75 9.57 -12.45 -25.21
CA ALA A 75 9.90 -11.60 -24.08
C ALA A 75 8.69 -10.74 -23.61
N LEU A 76 7.85 -10.29 -24.53
CA LEU A 76 6.60 -9.60 -24.20
C LEU A 76 5.55 -10.56 -23.62
N LYS A 77 5.48 -11.80 -24.09
CA LYS A 77 4.62 -12.85 -23.52
C LYS A 77 5.11 -13.30 -22.15
N GLU A 78 6.41 -13.41 -21.91
CA GLU A 78 6.96 -13.66 -20.57
C GLU A 78 6.73 -12.46 -19.63
N LYS A 79 6.88 -11.22 -20.10
CA LYS A 79 6.54 -10.03 -19.32
C LYS A 79 5.04 -9.89 -19.05
N SER A 80 4.17 -10.34 -19.96
CA SER A 80 2.73 -10.37 -19.70
C SER A 80 2.32 -11.43 -18.68
N LYS A 81 3.20 -12.39 -18.38
CA LYS A 81 3.04 -13.35 -17.27
C LYS A 81 3.67 -12.87 -15.96
N GLN A 82 4.60 -11.89 -15.99
CA GLN A 82 5.03 -11.20 -14.78
C GLN A 82 3.94 -10.19 -14.43
N VAL A 83 3.29 -10.40 -13.30
CA VAL A 83 2.37 -9.43 -12.69
C VAL A 83 3.09 -8.09 -12.66
N GLN A 84 2.60 -7.12 -13.43
CA GLN A 84 3.21 -5.80 -13.52
C GLN A 84 2.77 -5.03 -12.29
N HIS A 85 3.62 -5.06 -11.28
CA HIS A 85 3.37 -4.35 -10.01
C HIS A 85 3.32 -2.82 -10.22
N THR A 86 2.49 -2.16 -9.42
CA THR A 86 2.37 -0.70 -9.43
C THR A 86 3.66 -0.04 -8.94
N GLU A 87 3.86 1.23 -9.33
CA GLU A 87 4.99 2.02 -8.82
C GLU A 87 4.91 2.18 -7.30
N ALA A 88 3.70 2.31 -6.76
CA ALA A 88 3.44 2.38 -5.33
C ALA A 88 3.89 1.11 -4.59
N TYR A 89 3.53 -0.06 -5.10
CA TYR A 89 4.00 -1.33 -4.56
C TYR A 89 5.53 -1.41 -4.56
N ASN A 90 6.15 -1.10 -5.68
CA ASN A 90 7.61 -1.13 -5.79
C ASN A 90 8.27 -0.16 -4.81
N SER A 91 7.72 1.03 -4.62
CA SER A 91 8.21 2.02 -3.66
C SER A 91 8.11 1.52 -2.23
N ILE A 92 6.94 1.01 -1.83
CA ILE A 92 6.71 0.44 -0.50
C ILE A 92 7.69 -0.71 -0.22
N VAL A 93 7.78 -1.67 -1.13
CA VAL A 93 8.60 -2.86 -0.93
C VAL A 93 10.10 -2.54 -0.91
N ASN A 94 10.55 -1.63 -1.77
CA ASN A 94 11.96 -1.21 -1.78
C ASN A 94 12.34 -0.48 -0.48
N GLU A 95 11.49 0.38 0.03
CA GLU A 95 11.74 1.07 1.30
C GLU A 95 11.77 0.09 2.47
N LEU A 96 10.79 -0.82 2.57
CA LEU A 96 10.76 -1.86 3.61
C LEU A 96 12.02 -2.76 3.56
N LYS A 97 12.46 -3.14 2.36
CA LYS A 97 13.72 -3.89 2.17
C LYS A 97 14.94 -3.08 2.58
N SER A 98 14.99 -1.79 2.27
CA SER A 98 16.10 -0.90 2.66
C SER A 98 16.21 -0.72 4.16
N MET A 99 15.08 -0.79 4.87
CA MET A 99 14.99 -0.76 6.33
C MET A 99 15.25 -2.14 6.96
N ASN A 100 15.58 -3.17 6.15
CA ASN A 100 15.77 -4.55 6.60
C ASN A 100 14.56 -5.15 7.34
N VAL A 101 13.35 -4.74 6.98
CA VAL A 101 12.13 -5.33 7.54
C VAL A 101 12.01 -6.77 7.06
N GLU A 102 11.87 -7.70 8.01
CA GLU A 102 11.64 -9.11 7.70
C GLU A 102 10.34 -9.28 6.92
N HIS A 103 10.37 -10.12 5.90
CA HIS A 103 9.18 -10.51 5.14
C HIS A 103 8.83 -11.97 5.41
N ARG A 104 7.56 -12.24 5.71
CA ARG A 104 7.01 -13.58 5.82
C ARG A 104 5.81 -13.72 4.90
N LYS A 105 5.86 -14.73 4.04
CA LYS A 105 4.77 -15.02 3.12
C LYS A 105 3.44 -15.12 3.86
N VAL A 106 2.44 -14.42 3.35
CA VAL A 106 1.08 -14.47 3.89
C VAL A 106 0.31 -15.63 3.25
N GLU A 107 -0.09 -16.58 4.07
CA GLU A 107 -0.90 -17.73 3.64
C GLU A 107 -2.38 -17.35 3.62
N LEU A 108 -3.16 -18.13 2.86
CA LEU A 108 -4.63 -18.00 2.90
C LEU A 108 -5.18 -18.61 4.19
N LEU A 109 -6.24 -18.05 4.68
CA LEU A 109 -7.03 -18.66 5.76
C LEU A 109 -7.73 -19.92 5.23
N LYS A 110 -7.86 -20.95 6.07
CA LYS A 110 -8.58 -22.17 5.74
C LYS A 110 -10.09 -21.99 5.67
N SER A 111 -10.60 -20.97 6.34
CA SER A 111 -12.01 -20.60 6.38
C SER A 111 -12.15 -19.10 6.58
N VAL A 112 -13.27 -18.53 6.19
CA VAL A 112 -13.63 -17.14 6.48
C VAL A 112 -13.79 -16.99 7.99
N LEU A 113 -13.15 -15.98 8.55
CA LEU A 113 -13.26 -15.63 9.97
C LEU A 113 -14.42 -14.66 10.18
N THR A 114 -15.09 -14.81 11.30
CA THR A 114 -16.05 -13.83 11.80
C THR A 114 -15.32 -12.60 12.36
N ASP A 115 -16.03 -11.49 12.52
CA ASP A 115 -15.49 -10.28 13.15
C ASP A 115 -14.89 -10.59 14.54
N ASP A 116 -15.60 -11.36 15.35
CA ASP A 116 -15.16 -11.73 16.71
C ASP A 116 -13.87 -12.57 16.69
N GLU A 117 -13.74 -13.48 15.74
CA GLU A 117 -12.52 -14.27 15.58
C GLU A 117 -11.34 -13.39 15.15
N ILE A 118 -11.55 -12.44 14.23
CA ILE A 118 -10.51 -11.50 13.80
C ILE A 118 -10.13 -10.59 14.97
N ILE A 119 -11.10 -10.05 15.69
CA ILE A 119 -10.87 -9.20 16.86
C ILE A 119 -10.06 -9.95 17.93
N LYS A 120 -10.45 -11.20 18.22
CA LYS A 120 -9.73 -12.05 19.18
C LYS A 120 -8.29 -12.33 18.75
N ARG A 121 -8.03 -12.44 17.43
CA ARG A 121 -6.69 -12.65 16.89
C ARG A 121 -5.79 -11.42 17.01
N LEU A 122 -6.35 -10.25 16.73
CA LEU A 122 -5.57 -9.00 16.57
C LEU A 122 -5.61 -8.12 17.82
N GLY A 123 -6.71 -8.15 18.57
CA GLY A 123 -6.89 -7.36 19.79
C GLY A 123 -5.94 -7.82 20.90
N GLY A 124 -5.83 -7.04 21.94
CA GLY A 124 -5.03 -7.40 23.12
C GLY A 124 -4.05 -6.34 23.57
N GLY A 125 -4.23 -5.13 23.11
CA GLY A 125 -3.46 -3.96 23.51
C GLY A 125 -2.20 -3.76 22.69
N ASP A 126 -1.90 -2.51 22.47
CA ASP A 126 -0.69 -2.05 21.80
C ASP A 126 0.34 -1.61 22.84
N MET A 127 1.23 -2.52 23.19
CA MET A 127 2.31 -2.24 24.15
C MET A 127 3.36 -1.28 23.60
N THR A 128 3.41 -1.07 22.30
CA THR A 128 4.45 -0.28 21.64
C THR A 128 3.98 1.10 21.24
N ASN A 129 2.68 1.37 21.27
CA ASN A 129 2.03 2.58 20.73
C ASN A 129 2.39 2.83 19.24
N GLY A 130 1.39 3.05 18.39
CA GLY A 130 1.59 3.37 16.98
C GLY A 130 1.33 2.24 16.01
N SER A 131 0.88 1.05 16.45
CA SER A 131 0.51 -0.05 15.56
C SER A 131 -0.90 0.07 14.97
N CYS A 132 -1.61 1.18 15.17
CA CYS A 132 -2.99 1.34 14.70
C CYS A 132 -3.17 1.08 13.19
N SER A 133 -2.24 1.56 12.37
CA SER A 133 -2.29 1.31 10.92
C SER A 133 -2.02 -0.15 10.59
N SER A 134 -1.02 -0.78 11.20
CA SER A 134 -0.71 -2.20 11.01
C SER A 134 -1.88 -3.09 11.43
N LEU A 135 -2.54 -2.78 12.54
CA LEU A 135 -3.73 -3.50 13.02
C LEU A 135 -4.91 -3.35 12.05
N ALA A 136 -5.16 -2.14 11.53
CA ALA A 136 -6.21 -1.93 10.55
C ALA A 136 -5.93 -2.69 9.24
N LEU A 137 -4.67 -2.72 8.78
CA LEU A 137 -4.25 -3.49 7.60
C LEU A 137 -4.32 -5.00 7.84
N ALA A 138 -3.92 -5.47 9.03
CA ALA A 138 -4.03 -6.87 9.40
C ALA A 138 -5.50 -7.31 9.48
N TYR A 139 -6.40 -6.45 9.99
CA TYR A 139 -7.84 -6.67 9.95
C TYR A 139 -8.33 -6.82 8.51
N ALA A 140 -7.99 -5.86 7.64
CA ALA A 140 -8.36 -5.90 6.24
C ALA A 140 -7.85 -7.18 5.55
N GLY A 141 -6.65 -7.63 5.86
CA GLY A 141 -6.09 -8.88 5.37
C GLY A 141 -6.93 -10.09 5.82
N ASN A 142 -7.18 -10.23 7.12
CA ASN A 142 -7.98 -11.34 7.65
C ASN A 142 -9.43 -11.32 7.11
N ARG A 143 -10.02 -10.14 6.94
CA ARG A 143 -11.36 -9.95 6.37
C ARG A 143 -11.43 -10.43 4.91
N ASN A 144 -10.33 -10.30 4.19
CA ASN A 144 -10.16 -10.76 2.80
C ASN A 144 -9.54 -12.17 2.69
N GLY A 145 -9.57 -12.97 3.74
CA GLY A 145 -9.13 -14.37 3.70
C GLY A 145 -7.62 -14.58 3.84
N LEU A 146 -6.87 -13.57 4.26
CA LEU A 146 -5.42 -13.65 4.45
C LEU A 146 -5.07 -13.93 5.91
N ASN A 147 -4.10 -14.82 6.15
CA ASN A 147 -3.68 -15.21 7.50
C ASN A 147 -2.59 -14.24 8.01
N VAL A 148 -3.01 -13.14 8.59
CA VAL A 148 -2.11 -12.07 9.05
C VAL A 148 -2.27 -11.82 10.53
N LEU A 149 -1.13 -11.69 11.23
CA LEU A 149 -1.05 -11.15 12.58
C LEU A 149 -0.25 -9.86 12.52
N ASP A 150 -0.64 -8.87 13.33
CA ASP A 150 0.11 -7.63 13.44
C ASP A 150 1.45 -7.83 14.16
N PHE A 151 2.48 -7.15 13.68
CA PHE A 151 3.74 -6.99 14.36
C PHE A 151 3.78 -5.66 15.13
N ARG A 152 4.04 -5.75 16.43
CA ARG A 152 3.92 -4.60 17.35
C ARG A 152 5.28 -4.05 17.76
N GLY A 153 6.05 -3.58 16.83
CA GLY A 153 7.33 -2.97 17.10
C GLY A 153 8.31 -3.00 15.94
N GLY A 154 9.45 -2.37 16.14
CA GLY A 154 10.55 -2.33 15.18
C GLY A 154 10.27 -1.51 13.93
N GLU A 155 11.06 -1.75 12.89
CA GLU A 155 11.06 -0.99 11.64
C GLU A 155 9.74 -1.14 10.87
N SER A 156 9.09 -2.30 10.92
CA SER A 156 7.77 -2.51 10.31
C SER A 156 6.74 -1.54 10.87
N GLN A 157 6.67 -1.43 12.21
CA GLN A 157 5.76 -0.49 12.86
C GLN A 157 6.10 0.95 12.48
N ALA A 158 7.39 1.31 12.50
CA ALA A 158 7.85 2.66 12.14
C ALA A 158 7.38 3.03 10.72
N PHE A 159 7.56 2.12 9.75
CA PHE A 159 7.13 2.33 8.37
C PHE A 159 5.61 2.55 8.26
N PHE A 160 4.80 1.63 8.80
CA PHE A 160 3.34 1.69 8.66
C PHE A 160 2.68 2.75 9.55
N SER A 161 3.36 3.26 10.58
CA SER A 161 2.87 4.40 11.37
C SER A 161 3.00 5.73 10.63
N TYR A 162 3.88 5.80 9.63
CA TYR A 162 4.07 7.01 8.86
C TYR A 162 2.96 7.15 7.81
N LYS A 163 2.21 8.26 7.90
CA LYS A 163 0.99 8.47 7.13
C LYS A 163 1.21 8.41 5.62
N TYR A 164 2.28 9.02 5.12
CA TYR A 164 2.62 9.04 3.70
C TYR A 164 2.78 7.61 3.15
N ASN A 165 3.46 6.73 3.87
CA ASN A 165 3.68 5.35 3.44
C ASN A 165 2.38 4.58 3.27
N THR A 166 1.41 4.83 4.15
CA THR A 166 0.09 4.21 4.04
C THR A 166 -0.86 4.93 3.06
N ASP A 167 -0.56 6.17 2.65
CA ASP A 167 -1.28 6.84 1.56
C ASP A 167 -1.00 6.17 0.21
N MET A 168 0.22 5.66 -0.01
CA MET A 168 0.59 4.92 -1.23
C MET A 168 -0.25 3.65 -1.47
N LEU A 169 -0.89 3.10 -0.43
CA LEU A 169 -1.79 1.95 -0.60
C LEU A 169 -3.00 2.25 -1.50
N LEU A 170 -3.38 3.52 -1.62
CA LEU A 170 -4.44 3.96 -2.54
C LEU A 170 -4.05 3.88 -4.02
N GLU A 171 -2.76 3.75 -4.31
CA GLU A 171 -2.21 3.68 -5.66
C GLU A 171 -1.97 2.22 -6.10
N LEU A 172 -2.22 1.23 -5.23
CA LEU A 172 -2.16 -0.18 -5.58
C LEU A 172 -3.28 -0.53 -6.56
N ASN A 173 -3.02 -1.54 -7.40
CA ASN A 173 -3.98 -1.94 -8.43
C ASN A 173 -5.32 -2.40 -7.80
N GLY A 174 -6.42 -1.82 -8.25
CA GLY A 174 -7.77 -2.19 -7.81
C GLY A 174 -8.18 -1.66 -6.43
N VAL A 175 -7.28 -1.03 -5.67
CA VAL A 175 -7.63 -0.43 -4.38
C VAL A 175 -8.51 0.80 -4.58
N LYS A 176 -9.61 0.87 -3.83
CA LYS A 176 -10.57 1.96 -3.84
C LYS A 176 -10.48 2.77 -2.57
N GLY A 177 -10.50 4.07 -2.74
CA GLY A 177 -10.45 4.99 -1.62
C GLY A 177 -10.12 6.40 -2.05
N GLN A 178 -9.87 7.26 -1.08
CA GLN A 178 -9.58 8.67 -1.36
C GLN A 178 -8.75 9.31 -0.24
N ILE A 179 -7.96 10.30 -0.61
CA ILE A 179 -7.36 11.25 0.33
C ILE A 179 -8.39 12.31 0.66
N LEU A 180 -8.58 12.57 1.94
CA LEU A 180 -9.46 13.61 2.46
C LEU A 180 -8.64 14.87 2.72
N GLU A 181 -8.90 15.93 1.99
CA GLU A 181 -8.27 17.23 2.22
C GLU A 181 -9.24 18.16 2.97
N VAL A 182 -8.92 18.48 4.22
CA VAL A 182 -9.82 19.16 5.15
C VAL A 182 -9.12 20.32 5.86
N LYS A 183 -9.89 21.32 6.25
CA LYS A 183 -9.41 22.48 7.02
C LYS A 183 -9.82 22.42 8.48
N LYS A 184 -11.04 21.95 8.75
CA LYS A 184 -11.57 21.70 10.10
C LYS A 184 -11.75 20.18 10.28
N GLU A 185 -10.65 19.53 10.63
CA GLU A 185 -10.48 18.06 10.51
C GLU A 185 -11.63 17.28 11.16
N ALA A 186 -11.89 17.45 12.44
CA ALA A 186 -12.94 16.70 13.12
C ALA A 186 -14.35 16.95 12.56
N PHE A 187 -14.62 18.19 12.12
CA PHE A 187 -15.94 18.55 11.59
C PHE A 187 -16.16 18.00 10.18
N GLU A 188 -15.19 18.19 9.29
CA GLU A 188 -15.35 17.81 7.88
C GLU A 188 -15.27 16.29 7.71
N ILE A 189 -14.36 15.61 8.45
CA ILE A 189 -14.31 14.15 8.44
C ILE A 189 -15.61 13.56 9.01
N ALA A 190 -16.16 14.13 10.10
CA ALA A 190 -17.44 13.66 10.63
C ALA A 190 -18.57 13.72 9.61
N LYS A 191 -18.62 14.77 8.77
CA LYS A 191 -19.59 14.84 7.67
C LYS A 191 -19.39 13.72 6.67
N ILE A 192 -18.16 13.54 6.20
CA ILE A 192 -17.84 12.55 5.17
C ILE A 192 -18.17 11.13 5.64
N ILE A 193 -17.76 10.75 6.85
CA ILE A 193 -17.95 9.37 7.32
C ILE A 193 -19.41 9.05 7.67
N LYS A 194 -20.25 10.05 7.98
CA LYS A 194 -21.69 9.86 8.17
C LYS A 194 -22.44 9.56 6.86
N GLU A 195 -21.88 9.95 5.72
CA GLU A 195 -22.44 9.74 4.39
C GLU A 195 -21.95 8.43 3.73
N LEU A 196 -21.11 7.64 4.43
CA LEU A 196 -20.63 6.37 3.91
C LEU A 196 -21.79 5.37 3.75
N PRO A 197 -21.77 4.55 2.70
CA PRO A 197 -22.73 3.47 2.52
C PRO A 197 -22.81 2.56 3.74
N PHE A 198 -24.01 2.05 4.03
CA PHE A 198 -24.20 1.10 5.11
C PHE A 198 -23.46 -0.21 4.85
N ASP A 199 -23.00 -0.83 5.92
CA ASP A 199 -22.37 -2.15 5.98
C ASP A 199 -21.10 -2.33 5.14
N LYS A 200 -20.57 -1.24 4.60
CA LYS A 200 -19.24 -1.21 4.00
C LYS A 200 -18.18 -0.81 5.03
N GLU A 201 -17.07 -1.52 4.99
CA GLU A 201 -15.94 -1.28 5.88
C GLU A 201 -14.87 -0.46 5.18
N TYR A 202 -14.32 0.53 5.91
CA TYR A 202 -13.27 1.42 5.43
C TYR A 202 -12.15 1.54 6.47
N ILE A 203 -10.92 1.59 6.03
CA ILE A 203 -9.82 2.07 6.88
C ILE A 203 -9.87 3.59 6.88
N LEU A 204 -10.16 4.19 8.02
CA LEU A 204 -10.06 5.63 8.24
C LEU A 204 -8.69 5.96 8.84
N GLY A 205 -7.87 6.72 8.13
CA GLY A 205 -6.70 7.39 8.68
C GLY A 205 -6.99 8.86 8.92
N ALA A 206 -7.06 9.30 10.16
CA ALA A 206 -7.38 10.69 10.52
C ALA A 206 -6.62 11.12 11.78
N GLY A 207 -6.25 12.39 11.86
CA GLY A 207 -5.50 12.91 12.99
C GLY A 207 -4.18 12.15 13.19
N ARG A 208 -4.09 11.41 14.28
CA ARG A 208 -2.93 10.58 14.64
C ARG A 208 -3.29 9.10 14.82
N HIS A 209 -4.41 8.67 14.25
CA HIS A 209 -4.92 7.31 14.44
C HIS A 209 -5.45 6.73 13.13
N ALA A 210 -5.42 5.43 13.04
CA ALA A 210 -6.07 4.65 11.98
C ALA A 210 -6.94 3.57 12.62
N ALA A 211 -8.15 3.38 12.09
CA ALA A 211 -9.05 2.32 12.52
C ALA A 211 -9.95 1.90 11.35
N VAL A 212 -10.47 0.69 11.39
CA VAL A 212 -11.56 0.30 10.51
C VAL A 212 -12.86 0.91 11.02
N ILE A 213 -13.64 1.46 10.10
CA ILE A 213 -14.95 2.06 10.41
C ILE A 213 -16.02 1.46 9.52
N LYS A 214 -17.26 1.47 9.97
CA LYS A 214 -18.43 1.16 9.17
C LYS A 214 -19.63 1.99 9.61
N ASN A 215 -20.49 2.32 8.66
CA ASN A 215 -21.79 2.90 8.93
C ASN A 215 -22.84 1.79 8.95
N THR A 216 -23.69 1.74 9.93
CA THR A 216 -24.76 0.76 10.08
C THR A 216 -26.10 1.45 10.32
N GLU A 217 -27.21 0.76 10.16
CA GLU A 217 -28.53 1.30 10.52
C GLU A 217 -28.63 1.78 11.98
N LYS A 218 -27.80 1.19 12.88
CA LYS A 218 -27.73 1.58 14.29
C LYS A 218 -26.78 2.72 14.57
N GLY A 219 -26.00 3.16 13.57
CA GLY A 219 -25.05 4.26 13.67
C GLY A 219 -23.65 3.91 13.20
N LEU A 220 -22.82 4.93 13.19
CA LEU A 220 -21.42 4.85 12.76
C LEU A 220 -20.56 4.19 13.84
N MET A 221 -19.73 3.23 13.44
CA MET A 221 -18.87 2.45 14.33
C MET A 221 -17.41 2.51 13.90
N TYR A 222 -16.50 2.38 14.85
CA TYR A 222 -15.07 2.13 14.62
C TYR A 222 -14.62 0.87 15.37
N LEU A 223 -13.60 0.21 14.82
CA LEU A 223 -13.04 -0.99 15.42
C LEU A 223 -11.86 -0.62 16.33
N GLU A 224 -12.02 -0.88 17.62
CA GLU A 224 -10.95 -0.75 18.60
C GLU A 224 -10.17 -2.06 18.69
N LEU A 225 -8.86 -2.02 18.44
CA LEU A 225 -7.97 -3.18 18.53
C LEU A 225 -6.75 -2.94 19.44
N GLN A 226 -6.55 -1.71 19.88
CA GLN A 226 -5.39 -1.34 20.69
C GLN A 226 -5.68 -1.34 22.21
N SER A 227 -6.95 -1.45 22.60
CA SER A 227 -7.30 -1.50 24.01
C SER A 227 -6.81 -2.81 24.64
N ILE A 228 -6.33 -2.74 25.87
CA ILE A 228 -5.94 -3.94 26.64
C ILE A 228 -7.17 -4.78 27.02
N ASN A 229 -8.26 -4.12 27.37
CA ASN A 229 -9.41 -4.79 27.99
C ASN A 229 -10.73 -4.64 27.23
N ASP A 230 -10.77 -3.78 26.21
CA ASP A 230 -12.03 -3.38 25.58
C ASP A 230 -11.89 -3.24 24.07
N ASN A 231 -11.60 -4.35 23.41
CA ASN A 231 -11.51 -4.43 21.94
C ASN A 231 -12.88 -4.74 21.34
N GLY A 232 -13.04 -4.36 20.08
CA GLY A 232 -14.24 -4.62 19.30
C GLY A 232 -14.85 -3.36 18.72
N TRP A 233 -16.01 -3.54 18.10
CA TRP A 233 -16.75 -2.45 17.50
C TRP A 233 -17.34 -1.50 18.53
N LYS A 234 -17.06 -0.20 18.38
CA LYS A 234 -17.51 0.90 19.23
C LYS A 234 -18.31 1.89 18.42
N TYR A 235 -19.37 2.42 18.97
CA TYR A 235 -20.10 3.52 18.34
C TYR A 235 -19.30 4.81 18.45
N PHE A 236 -19.29 5.60 17.38
CA PHE A 236 -18.74 6.97 17.43
C PHE A 236 -19.57 7.88 18.34
N GLU A 237 -20.89 7.66 18.36
CA GLU A 237 -21.81 8.43 19.19
C GLU A 237 -22.32 7.54 20.33
N HIS A 238 -22.16 8.00 21.56
CA HIS A 238 -22.67 7.33 22.75
C HIS A 238 -22.90 8.34 23.88
N GLY A 239 -24.05 8.27 24.53
CA GLY A 239 -24.46 9.27 25.51
C GLY A 239 -24.43 10.69 24.90
N ASN A 240 -23.67 11.58 25.50
CA ASN A 240 -23.50 12.94 25.04
C ASN A 240 -22.28 13.13 24.11
N ILE A 241 -21.58 12.05 23.76
CA ILE A 241 -20.40 12.09 22.90
C ILE A 241 -20.84 12.07 21.45
N THR A 242 -20.41 13.05 20.69
CA THR A 242 -20.67 13.18 19.25
C THR A 242 -19.57 12.50 18.41
N VAL A 243 -19.84 12.26 17.11
CA VAL A 243 -18.80 11.80 16.16
C VAL A 243 -17.58 12.70 16.18
N GLN A 244 -17.77 14.02 16.24
CA GLN A 244 -16.66 14.96 16.31
C GLN A 244 -15.83 14.83 17.59
N ASP A 245 -16.49 14.51 18.71
CA ASP A 245 -15.79 14.31 19.99
C ASP A 245 -14.96 13.01 19.95
N THR A 246 -15.48 11.95 19.38
CA THR A 246 -14.73 10.70 19.18
C THR A 246 -13.55 10.91 18.23
N LEU A 247 -13.75 11.63 17.12
CA LEU A 247 -12.64 12.00 16.22
C LEU A 247 -11.55 12.82 16.91
N LYS A 248 -11.93 13.75 17.80
CA LYS A 248 -10.95 14.52 18.59
C LYS A 248 -10.23 13.65 19.61
N ASN A 249 -11.00 12.91 20.41
CA ASN A 249 -10.49 12.24 21.59
C ASN A 249 -9.75 10.94 21.23
N ARG A 250 -10.29 10.13 20.31
CA ARG A 250 -9.71 8.84 19.94
C ARG A 250 -8.77 8.95 18.73
N PHE A 251 -9.14 9.73 17.71
CA PHE A 251 -8.31 9.88 16.51
C PHE A 251 -7.31 11.03 16.62
N GLY A 252 -7.47 11.92 17.55
CA GLY A 252 -6.59 13.09 17.72
C GLY A 252 -6.79 14.14 16.62
N CYS A 253 -7.96 14.16 15.98
CA CYS A 253 -8.32 15.15 14.97
C CYS A 253 -8.42 16.56 15.61
N ARG A 254 -8.02 17.57 14.85
CA ARG A 254 -8.08 18.94 15.31
C ARG A 254 -9.50 19.50 15.20
N LYS A 255 -9.93 20.19 16.28
CA LYS A 255 -11.25 20.84 16.31
C LYS A 255 -11.28 22.05 15.37
N ASN A 256 -10.25 22.87 15.43
CA ASN A 256 -10.16 24.15 14.73
C ASN A 256 -9.19 24.05 13.54
N ALA A 257 -9.40 24.93 12.55
CA ALA A 257 -8.46 25.11 11.48
C ALA A 257 -7.07 25.49 12.02
N VAL A 258 -6.03 24.89 11.46
CA VAL A 258 -4.64 25.20 11.81
C VAL A 258 -4.13 26.28 10.87
N LYS A 259 -3.46 27.28 11.42
CA LYS A 259 -2.81 28.34 10.63
C LYS A 259 -1.31 28.11 10.55
N ALA A 260 -0.73 28.34 9.38
CA ALA A 260 0.71 28.32 9.19
C ALA A 260 1.36 29.50 9.96
N ARG A 261 2.45 29.20 10.69
CA ARG A 261 3.15 30.19 11.52
C ARG A 261 3.59 31.44 10.73
N ASN A 262 4.09 31.23 9.52
CA ASN A 262 4.75 32.31 8.76
C ASN A 262 3.79 33.09 7.85
N SER A 263 2.66 32.52 7.43
CA SER A 263 1.74 33.14 6.47
C SER A 263 0.36 33.45 7.05
N GLY A 264 0.02 32.90 8.21
CA GLY A 264 -1.34 32.98 8.76
C GLY A 264 -2.39 32.21 7.95
N ASN A 265 -2.01 31.59 6.83
CA ASN A 265 -2.91 30.83 5.99
C ASN A 265 -3.39 29.55 6.67
N THR A 266 -4.63 29.15 6.39
CA THR A 266 -5.16 27.88 6.88
C THR A 266 -4.45 26.73 6.20
N ILE A 267 -3.90 25.81 6.99
CA ILE A 267 -3.26 24.58 6.51
C ILE A 267 -4.34 23.57 6.17
N THR A 268 -4.21 22.92 5.00
CA THR A 268 -4.98 21.73 4.64
C THR A 268 -4.40 20.53 5.35
N LEU A 269 -5.23 19.84 6.13
CA LEU A 269 -4.91 18.58 6.78
C LEU A 269 -5.37 17.42 5.89
N LYS A 270 -4.65 16.31 5.92
CA LYS A 270 -4.98 15.13 5.12
C LYS A 270 -5.47 14.00 6.01
N GLY A 271 -6.57 13.38 5.62
CA GLY A 271 -7.05 12.07 6.07
C GLY A 271 -7.06 11.11 4.91
N LYS A 272 -7.52 9.87 5.15
CA LYS A 272 -7.77 8.90 4.09
C LYS A 272 -8.93 7.98 4.45
N LEU A 273 -9.58 7.50 3.42
CA LEU A 273 -10.52 6.38 3.48
C LEU A 273 -10.08 5.35 2.44
N ILE A 274 -9.97 4.08 2.85
CA ILE A 274 -9.66 2.96 1.96
C ILE A 274 -10.73 1.89 2.16
N GLU A 275 -11.41 1.48 1.10
CA GLU A 275 -12.44 0.44 1.15
C GLU A 275 -11.79 -0.92 1.43
N VAL A 276 -12.20 -1.59 2.50
CA VAL A 276 -11.58 -2.86 2.94
C VAL A 276 -11.75 -3.96 1.90
N ASP A 277 -12.92 -4.06 1.27
CA ASP A 277 -13.20 -5.08 0.26
C ASP A 277 -12.38 -4.88 -1.04
N SER A 278 -11.84 -3.68 -1.26
CA SER A 278 -11.00 -3.44 -2.43
C SER A 278 -9.65 -4.14 -2.39
N PHE A 279 -9.26 -4.66 -1.23
CA PHE A 279 -8.06 -5.49 -1.06
C PHE A 279 -8.28 -6.97 -1.41
N LYS A 280 -9.52 -7.35 -1.71
CA LYS A 280 -9.83 -8.74 -2.08
C LYS A 280 -9.06 -9.14 -3.33
N ASP A 281 -8.44 -10.33 -3.28
CA ASP A 281 -7.65 -10.91 -4.39
C ASP A 281 -6.50 -9.98 -4.88
N ASN A 282 -6.05 -9.04 -4.04
CA ASN A 282 -4.97 -8.12 -4.36
C ASN A 282 -3.62 -8.72 -3.95
N GLU A 283 -2.85 -9.20 -4.93
CA GLU A 283 -1.54 -9.82 -4.69
C GLU A 283 -0.51 -8.82 -4.17
N GLU A 284 -0.53 -7.55 -4.61
CA GLU A 284 0.37 -6.51 -4.12
C GLU A 284 0.13 -6.24 -2.63
N PHE A 285 -1.13 -6.12 -2.23
CA PHE A 285 -1.50 -5.95 -0.83
C PHE A 285 -1.10 -7.16 0.02
N ARG A 286 -1.34 -8.38 -0.49
CA ARG A 286 -0.94 -9.61 0.19
C ARG A 286 0.56 -9.67 0.44
N GLU A 287 1.36 -9.29 -0.55
CA GLU A 287 2.82 -9.24 -0.44
C GLU A 287 3.27 -8.18 0.58
N ILE A 288 2.66 -6.98 0.55
CA ILE A 288 2.93 -5.92 1.53
C ILE A 288 2.60 -6.37 2.95
N LEU A 289 1.51 -7.11 3.15
CA LEU A 289 1.16 -7.67 4.46
C LEU A 289 2.21 -8.64 5.00
N GLY A 290 3.04 -9.24 4.15
CA GLY A 290 4.17 -10.05 4.55
C GLY A 290 5.19 -9.30 5.42
N TYR A 291 5.28 -8.00 5.27
CA TYR A 291 6.13 -7.12 6.10
C TYR A 291 5.46 -6.72 7.42
N ILE A 292 4.15 -6.90 7.54
CA ILE A 292 3.41 -6.76 8.81
C ILE A 292 3.39 -8.10 9.56
N ASN A 293 3.25 -9.22 8.84
CA ASN A 293 3.11 -10.56 9.39
C ASN A 293 4.43 -11.13 9.95
N THR A 294 5.14 -10.34 10.75
CA THR A 294 6.46 -10.70 11.30
C THR A 294 6.41 -11.05 12.78
N ALA A 295 5.21 -11.18 13.36
CA ALA A 295 5.03 -11.47 14.78
C ALA A 295 5.72 -12.78 15.18
N THR A 296 6.54 -12.73 16.24
CA THR A 296 7.10 -13.89 16.89
C THR A 296 6.03 -14.69 17.64
N ASP A 297 6.33 -15.92 18.04
CA ASP A 297 5.37 -16.74 18.80
C ASP A 297 4.96 -16.08 20.13
N LYS A 298 5.86 -15.32 20.76
CA LYS A 298 5.55 -14.53 21.94
C LYS A 298 4.58 -13.39 21.63
N GLN A 299 4.76 -12.71 20.53
CA GLN A 299 3.89 -11.63 20.06
C GLN A 299 2.54 -12.17 19.58
N LYS A 300 2.54 -13.33 18.92
CA LYS A 300 1.29 -14.02 18.56
C LYS A 300 0.47 -14.38 19.80
N LYS A 301 1.10 -14.84 20.88
CA LYS A 301 0.43 -15.10 22.16
C LYS A 301 -0.10 -13.81 22.78
N GLY A 302 0.63 -12.71 22.69
CA GLY A 302 0.17 -11.40 23.13
C GLY A 302 -0.99 -10.87 22.28
N ALA A 303 -1.00 -11.09 20.98
CA ALA A 303 -2.09 -10.75 20.08
C ALA A 303 -3.37 -11.55 20.37
N SER A 304 -3.25 -12.79 20.87
CA SER A 304 -4.38 -13.63 21.24
C SER A 304 -4.96 -13.35 22.64
N GLY A 305 -4.67 -12.21 23.23
CA GLY A 305 -5.39 -11.71 24.42
C GLY A 305 -4.76 -11.99 25.77
N SER A 306 -3.48 -12.27 25.83
CA SER A 306 -2.79 -12.30 27.11
C SER A 306 -1.38 -11.82 27.01
N VAL A 307 -1.21 -10.52 26.90
CA VAL A 307 -0.03 -9.89 27.50
C VAL A 307 -0.36 -9.69 28.96
N LYS A 308 0.03 -10.62 29.80
CA LYS A 308 0.21 -10.38 31.21
C LYS A 308 1.60 -9.76 31.41
#